data_6e42496bc6f8abb963ec1a2062da13a0
#
_entry.id   6e42496bc6f8abb963ec1a2062da13a0
#
_cell.length_a   1.000
_cell.length_b   1.000
_cell.length_c   1.000
_cell.angle_alpha   90.00
_cell.angle_beta   90.00
_cell.angle_gamma   90.00
#
_symmetry.space_group_name_H-M   'P 1'
#
loop_
_entity.id
_entity.type
_entity.pdbx_description
1 polymer ?
#
loop_
_entity_poly.entity_id
_entity_poly.type
_entity_poly.pdbx_seq_one_letter_code
_entity_poly.pdbx_strand_id
1 'polypeptide(L)'
;MRKIIQLLLIALFTCVIAGGCSKSDQQKKLDSIEQLLNSQKNEEAAIALDDMNPEELLDEESIALYWFYKTQADFRQYKKVLSIEPLKKSTAYFEKHHDEEKVTWAYYYLGCLSEDAGDITNAIIYLKKAERLALSNKKQSTRALHYIYQAISGINHVGKEFQLALFNGKQALNYALKLNDSIIIATDLMNLAASYNAIDNMDSAQYFINRMLPYLPAVPERQRTNHYCNIGLIYKDQNNELAKKYLQKSVEVKLNAYAYRALAQVYTKEGNKEKADEMWHKALDTKDLSLKANVVKGMAKAKTEEGDYKAAHELDLWAAALKDSLHRQQKEENLKGQQELFEKELANEQLREKHGRAAWVIAALLLSVAILAIWTVRKKRNNRRRMAAMSEELEQKARAMEQLQQENESNKKQLDRLSRDMTGFEQKHEKLLAEGQRLYESITVNGGNTVKWTKDDFAHFVLYYKLGHPEFVRHVENDYDELTPRQKTFLILYDMGMTDEDVMRTLVLTESSVRANKTRIKGKEVGERQQSCR
;
A
#
# COMPACT_ATOMS: atom_id res chain seq x y z
N MET A 1 -52.03 31.64 -31.20
CA MET A 1 -50.64 31.18 -31.19
C MET A 1 -49.77 31.89 -30.15
N ARG A 2 -49.65 33.22 -30.10
CA ARG A 2 -48.85 33.93 -29.07
C ARG A 2 -49.24 33.56 -27.63
N LYS A 3 -50.52 33.44 -27.32
CA LYS A 3 -50.99 33.04 -25.96
C LYS A 3 -50.68 31.59 -25.60
N ILE A 4 -50.67 30.68 -26.57
CA ILE A 4 -50.32 29.25 -26.34
C ILE A 4 -48.80 29.10 -26.13
N ILE A 5 -47.99 29.84 -26.88
CA ILE A 5 -46.54 29.87 -26.69
C ILE A 5 -46.16 30.50 -25.34
N GLN A 6 -46.88 31.57 -24.92
CA GLN A 6 -46.67 32.14 -23.58
C GLN A 6 -47.08 31.19 -22.47
N LEU A 7 -48.20 30.47 -22.62
CA LEU A 7 -48.61 29.45 -21.65
C LEU A 7 -47.67 28.26 -21.56
N LEU A 8 -47.12 27.81 -22.69
CA LEU A 8 -46.09 26.77 -22.73
C LEU A 8 -44.76 27.25 -22.13
N LEU A 9 -44.34 28.49 -22.38
CA LEU A 9 -43.16 29.08 -21.76
C LEU A 9 -43.38 29.31 -20.25
N ILE A 10 -44.56 29.71 -19.81
CA ILE A 10 -44.88 29.84 -18.39
C ILE A 10 -44.94 28.45 -17.71
N ALA A 11 -45.52 27.44 -18.37
CA ALA A 11 -45.51 26.07 -17.86
C ALA A 11 -44.09 25.48 -17.78
N LEU A 12 -43.23 25.76 -18.79
CA LEU A 12 -41.80 25.37 -18.74
C LEU A 12 -41.05 26.13 -17.64
N PHE A 13 -41.35 27.41 -17.46
CA PHE A 13 -40.70 28.25 -16.44
C PHE A 13 -41.18 27.91 -15.02
N THR A 14 -42.47 27.52 -14.86
CA THR A 14 -42.98 27.00 -13.58
C THR A 14 -42.44 25.61 -13.25
N CYS A 15 -42.20 24.73 -14.23
CA CYS A 15 -41.52 23.47 -14.01
C CYS A 15 -40.05 23.67 -13.58
N VAL A 16 -39.36 24.70 -14.13
CA VAL A 16 -37.99 25.04 -13.74
C VAL A 16 -37.94 25.71 -12.36
N ILE A 17 -38.96 26.50 -11.97
CA ILE A 17 -38.99 27.14 -10.65
C ILE A 17 -39.54 26.18 -9.57
N ALA A 18 -40.44 25.26 -9.90
CA ALA A 18 -40.93 24.24 -8.97
C ALA A 18 -39.84 23.13 -8.69
N GLY A 19 -38.79 23.04 -9.52
CA GLY A 19 -37.57 22.28 -9.28
C GLY A 19 -36.61 22.97 -8.33
N GLY A 20 -36.98 24.06 -7.67
CA GLY A 20 -36.17 24.79 -6.71
C GLY A 20 -35.95 24.01 -5.42
N CYS A 21 -34.73 23.53 -5.27
CA CYS A 21 -34.02 23.29 -3.98
C CYS A 21 -34.65 22.41 -2.90
N SER A 22 -35.48 21.42 -3.20
CA SER A 22 -35.51 20.26 -2.31
C SER A 22 -34.51 19.22 -2.81
N LYS A 23 -33.49 18.89 -1.99
CA LYS A 23 -32.59 17.77 -2.28
C LYS A 23 -33.46 16.57 -2.66
N SER A 24 -33.09 15.86 -3.73
CA SER A 24 -33.78 14.63 -4.12
C SER A 24 -33.77 13.65 -2.94
N ASP A 25 -34.73 12.75 -2.85
CA ASP A 25 -34.75 11.76 -1.76
C ASP A 25 -33.48 10.88 -1.78
N GLN A 26 -32.88 10.68 -2.94
CA GLN A 26 -31.60 10.02 -3.10
C GLN A 26 -30.44 10.81 -2.48
N GLN A 27 -30.41 12.14 -2.68
CA GLN A 27 -29.41 13.01 -2.07
C GLN A 27 -29.52 13.02 -0.54
N LYS A 28 -30.75 13.04 0.00
CA LYS A 28 -30.97 12.95 1.47
C LYS A 28 -30.48 11.61 2.04
N LYS A 29 -30.65 10.51 1.30
CA LYS A 29 -30.12 9.20 1.69
C LYS A 29 -28.58 9.22 1.71
N LEU A 30 -27.95 9.79 0.68
CA LEU A 30 -26.49 9.91 0.63
C LEU A 30 -25.93 10.81 1.74
N ASP A 31 -26.60 11.92 2.06
CA ASP A 31 -26.25 12.77 3.21
C ASP A 31 -26.36 12.00 4.55
N SER A 32 -27.39 11.16 4.70
CA SER A 32 -27.54 10.30 5.89
C SER A 32 -26.42 9.25 5.97
N ILE A 33 -26.07 8.65 4.84
CA ILE A 33 -24.95 7.69 4.74
C ILE A 33 -23.63 8.36 5.11
N GLU A 34 -23.38 9.58 4.66
CA GLU A 34 -22.20 10.35 5.05
C GLU A 34 -22.13 10.54 6.57
N GLN A 35 -23.26 10.89 7.20
CA GLN A 35 -23.33 11.03 8.67
C GLN A 35 -23.03 9.71 9.39
N LEU A 36 -23.54 8.57 8.90
CA LEU A 36 -23.24 7.25 9.44
C LEU A 36 -21.75 6.93 9.33
N LEU A 37 -21.13 7.18 8.18
CA LEU A 37 -19.69 6.96 7.96
C LEU A 37 -18.82 7.86 8.84
N ASN A 38 -19.21 9.12 9.02
CA ASN A 38 -18.53 10.07 9.90
C ASN A 38 -18.65 9.68 11.37
N SER A 39 -19.78 9.06 11.75
CA SER A 39 -20.03 8.50 13.10
C SER A 39 -19.44 7.09 13.30
N GLN A 40 -18.65 6.57 12.36
CA GLN A 40 -18.06 5.23 12.35
C GLN A 40 -19.08 4.07 12.37
N LYS A 41 -20.33 4.31 12.02
CA LYS A 41 -21.39 3.31 11.88
C LYS A 41 -21.32 2.65 10.49
N ASN A 42 -20.19 2.00 10.23
CA ASN A 42 -19.86 1.50 8.89
C ASN A 42 -20.81 0.39 8.40
N GLU A 43 -21.34 -0.43 9.31
CA GLU A 43 -22.29 -1.52 8.98
C GLU A 43 -23.65 -0.94 8.57
N GLU A 44 -24.18 0.02 9.34
CA GLU A 44 -25.43 0.71 9.02
C GLU A 44 -25.32 1.45 7.67
N ALA A 45 -24.17 2.11 7.43
CA ALA A 45 -23.90 2.78 6.16
C ALA A 45 -23.85 1.82 4.97
N ALA A 46 -23.21 0.64 5.14
CA ALA A 46 -23.14 -0.36 4.09
C ALA A 46 -24.53 -0.94 3.74
N ILE A 47 -25.34 -1.24 4.75
CA ILE A 47 -26.72 -1.71 4.54
C ILE A 47 -27.52 -0.65 3.76
N ALA A 48 -27.43 0.63 4.18
CA ALA A 48 -28.12 1.71 3.50
C ALA A 48 -27.66 1.90 2.04
N LEU A 49 -26.39 1.65 1.75
CA LEU A 49 -25.82 1.68 0.39
C LEU A 49 -26.26 0.47 -0.44
N ASP A 50 -26.33 -0.71 0.18
CA ASP A 50 -26.77 -1.95 -0.50
C ASP A 50 -28.26 -1.89 -0.86
N ASP A 51 -29.06 -1.11 -0.10
CA ASP A 51 -30.49 -0.83 -0.37
C ASP A 51 -30.70 0.22 -1.48
N MET A 52 -29.63 0.88 -1.95
CA MET A 52 -29.70 1.83 -3.06
C MET A 52 -29.38 1.15 -4.39
N ASN A 53 -30.18 1.41 -5.41
CA ASN A 53 -29.85 0.98 -6.77
C ASN A 53 -29.03 2.08 -7.48
N PRO A 54 -27.73 1.88 -7.76
CA PRO A 54 -26.92 2.91 -8.42
C PRO A 54 -27.38 3.25 -9.84
N GLU A 55 -28.15 2.38 -10.49
CA GLU A 55 -28.68 2.62 -11.83
C GLU A 55 -29.85 3.64 -11.83
N GLU A 56 -30.46 3.87 -10.68
CA GLU A 56 -31.53 4.86 -10.50
C GLU A 56 -30.99 6.25 -10.18
N LEU A 57 -29.68 6.39 -9.96
CA LEU A 57 -29.05 7.68 -9.71
C LEU A 57 -28.95 8.46 -11.03
N LEU A 58 -29.57 9.63 -11.09
CA LEU A 58 -29.75 10.38 -12.33
C LEU A 58 -28.68 11.45 -12.57
N ASP A 59 -28.03 11.92 -11.51
CA ASP A 59 -27.04 12.99 -11.59
C ASP A 59 -25.62 12.50 -11.27
N GLU A 60 -24.62 13.15 -11.87
CA GLU A 60 -23.21 12.80 -11.73
C GLU A 60 -22.71 12.88 -10.28
N GLU A 61 -23.26 13.82 -9.49
CA GLU A 61 -22.89 14.01 -8.09
C GLU A 61 -23.31 12.82 -7.24
N SER A 62 -24.58 12.43 -7.33
CA SER A 62 -25.13 11.28 -6.59
C SER A 62 -24.40 9.99 -6.95
N ILE A 63 -24.09 9.78 -8.22
CA ILE A 63 -23.30 8.62 -8.69
C ILE A 63 -21.90 8.63 -8.08
N ALA A 64 -21.23 9.79 -8.11
CA ALA A 64 -19.88 9.92 -7.56
C ALA A 64 -19.85 9.71 -6.04
N LEU A 65 -20.81 10.29 -5.32
CA LEU A 65 -20.96 10.13 -3.87
C LEU A 65 -21.26 8.68 -3.50
N TYR A 66 -22.17 8.02 -4.21
CA TYR A 66 -22.53 6.62 -3.96
C TYR A 66 -21.28 5.71 -4.02
N TRP A 67 -20.53 5.77 -5.11
CA TRP A 67 -19.35 4.92 -5.28
C TRP A 67 -18.21 5.25 -4.33
N PHE A 68 -18.07 6.52 -3.98
CA PHE A 68 -17.11 6.95 -2.96
C PHE A 68 -17.48 6.38 -1.58
N TYR A 69 -18.73 6.55 -1.13
CA TYR A 69 -19.17 6.03 0.16
C TYR A 69 -19.23 4.50 0.18
N LYS A 70 -19.62 3.87 -0.93
CA LYS A 70 -19.60 2.41 -1.07
C LYS A 70 -18.20 1.86 -0.90
N THR A 71 -17.21 2.45 -1.58
CA THR A 71 -15.80 2.07 -1.41
C THR A 71 -15.33 2.28 0.02
N GLN A 72 -15.68 3.41 0.63
CA GLN A 72 -15.31 3.71 2.03
C GLN A 72 -15.92 2.70 3.00
N ALA A 73 -17.20 2.36 2.84
CA ALA A 73 -17.90 1.41 3.70
C ALA A 73 -17.33 0.00 3.55
N ASP A 74 -17.12 -0.45 2.32
CA ASP A 74 -16.57 -1.78 2.03
C ASP A 74 -15.13 -1.91 2.53
N PHE A 75 -14.27 -0.91 2.28
CA PHE A 75 -12.90 -0.88 2.76
C PHE A 75 -12.82 -0.96 4.30
N ARG A 76 -13.64 -0.16 5.01
CA ARG A 76 -13.65 -0.15 6.49
C ARG A 76 -14.20 -1.45 7.09
N GLN A 77 -14.94 -2.24 6.34
CA GLN A 77 -15.44 -3.56 6.73
C GLN A 77 -14.55 -4.71 6.26
N TYR A 78 -13.41 -4.41 5.65
CA TYR A 78 -12.50 -5.41 5.04
C TYR A 78 -13.20 -6.28 3.98
N LYS A 79 -14.21 -5.73 3.30
CA LYS A 79 -14.84 -6.38 2.15
C LYS A 79 -13.97 -6.20 0.91
N LYS A 80 -13.90 -7.24 0.08
CA LYS A 80 -13.14 -7.19 -1.17
C LYS A 80 -13.81 -6.23 -2.16
N VAL A 81 -13.09 -5.19 -2.58
CA VAL A 81 -13.51 -4.28 -3.64
C VAL A 81 -13.07 -4.88 -4.97
N LEU A 82 -14.03 -5.26 -5.81
CA LEU A 82 -13.76 -5.97 -7.06
C LEU A 82 -13.17 -5.09 -8.17
N SER A 83 -13.46 -3.79 -8.13
CA SER A 83 -12.99 -2.82 -9.12
C SER A 83 -12.77 -1.44 -8.52
N ILE A 84 -11.65 -0.83 -8.86
CA ILE A 84 -11.34 0.56 -8.48
C ILE A 84 -11.87 1.59 -9.49
N GLU A 85 -12.39 1.15 -10.64
CA GLU A 85 -12.85 2.05 -11.71
C GLU A 85 -14.01 2.98 -11.30
N PRO A 86 -15.04 2.52 -10.55
CA PRO A 86 -16.07 3.43 -10.06
C PRO A 86 -15.49 4.55 -9.17
N LEU A 87 -14.54 4.21 -8.30
CA LEU A 87 -13.87 5.20 -7.44
C LEU A 87 -13.00 6.17 -8.25
N LYS A 88 -12.31 5.73 -9.30
CA LYS A 88 -11.57 6.62 -10.21
C LYS A 88 -12.50 7.64 -10.87
N LYS A 89 -13.68 7.21 -11.31
CA LYS A 89 -14.69 8.12 -11.89
C LYS A 89 -15.19 9.12 -10.86
N SER A 90 -15.47 8.67 -9.62
CA SER A 90 -15.83 9.57 -8.52
C SER A 90 -14.71 10.56 -8.22
N THR A 91 -13.45 10.11 -8.22
CA THR A 91 -12.28 10.97 -8.02
C THR A 91 -12.21 12.07 -9.07
N ALA A 92 -12.37 11.72 -10.35
CA ALA A 92 -12.36 12.68 -11.46
C ALA A 92 -13.52 13.69 -11.36
N TYR A 93 -14.70 13.25 -10.89
CA TYR A 93 -15.82 14.15 -10.61
C TYR A 93 -15.44 15.15 -9.52
N PHE A 94 -14.93 14.70 -8.38
CA PHE A 94 -14.55 15.58 -7.26
C PHE A 94 -13.38 16.52 -7.63
N GLU A 95 -12.41 16.08 -8.43
CA GLU A 95 -11.35 16.95 -8.96
C GLU A 95 -11.92 18.10 -9.79
N LYS A 96 -12.83 17.78 -10.72
CA LYS A 96 -13.50 18.77 -11.57
C LYS A 96 -14.30 19.80 -10.76
N HIS A 97 -14.86 19.39 -9.61
CA HIS A 97 -15.66 20.24 -8.74
C HIS A 97 -14.87 20.82 -7.56
N HIS A 98 -13.54 20.63 -7.52
CA HIS A 98 -12.65 21.16 -6.50
C HIS A 98 -13.00 20.75 -5.06
N ASP A 99 -13.56 19.54 -4.89
CA ASP A 99 -13.79 18.95 -3.56
C ASP A 99 -12.50 18.28 -3.06
N GLU A 100 -11.56 19.11 -2.59
CA GLU A 100 -10.23 18.66 -2.16
C GLU A 100 -10.30 17.60 -1.04
N GLU A 101 -11.31 17.65 -0.18
CA GLU A 101 -11.45 16.68 0.90
C GLU A 101 -11.78 15.29 0.37
N LYS A 102 -12.83 15.18 -0.48
CA LYS A 102 -13.20 13.90 -1.09
C LYS A 102 -12.13 13.38 -2.03
N VAL A 103 -11.47 14.25 -2.79
CA VAL A 103 -10.32 13.87 -3.64
C VAL A 103 -9.19 13.27 -2.80
N THR A 104 -8.86 13.87 -1.66
CA THR A 104 -7.82 13.37 -0.76
C THR A 104 -8.15 11.96 -0.28
N TRP A 105 -9.36 11.73 0.21
CA TRP A 105 -9.80 10.43 0.68
C TRP A 105 -9.95 9.41 -0.45
N ALA A 106 -10.41 9.83 -1.63
CA ALA A 106 -10.50 8.97 -2.80
C ALA A 106 -9.11 8.46 -3.23
N TYR A 107 -8.11 9.34 -3.29
CA TYR A 107 -6.73 8.94 -3.56
C TYR A 107 -6.15 8.03 -2.47
N TYR A 108 -6.48 8.26 -1.20
CA TYR A 108 -6.11 7.34 -0.13
C TYR A 108 -6.68 5.94 -0.36
N TYR A 109 -7.99 5.82 -0.64
CA TYR A 109 -8.61 4.52 -0.92
C TYR A 109 -8.08 3.88 -2.20
N LEU A 110 -7.87 4.65 -3.27
CA LEU A 110 -7.23 4.15 -4.49
C LEU A 110 -5.83 3.59 -4.20
N GLY A 111 -5.08 4.24 -3.34
CA GLY A 111 -3.77 3.78 -2.90
C GLY A 111 -3.84 2.44 -2.16
N CYS A 112 -4.70 2.34 -1.15
CA CYS A 112 -4.86 1.11 -0.38
C CYS A 112 -5.38 -0.06 -1.24
N LEU A 113 -6.37 0.20 -2.11
CA LEU A 113 -6.93 -0.82 -3.01
C LEU A 113 -5.92 -1.27 -4.08
N SER A 114 -5.03 -0.38 -4.52
CA SER A 114 -3.93 -0.75 -5.40
C SER A 114 -2.90 -1.63 -4.69
N GLU A 115 -2.60 -1.37 -3.41
CA GLU A 115 -1.78 -2.23 -2.56
C GLU A 115 -2.39 -3.63 -2.43
N ASP A 116 -3.68 -3.71 -2.10
CA ASP A 116 -4.41 -4.97 -1.99
C ASP A 116 -4.39 -5.79 -3.30
N ALA A 117 -4.37 -5.10 -4.43
CA ALA A 117 -4.23 -5.72 -5.76
C ALA A 117 -2.78 -6.07 -6.12
N GLY A 118 -1.80 -5.74 -5.28
CA GLY A 118 -0.37 -5.95 -5.54
C GLY A 118 0.27 -4.91 -6.46
N ASP A 119 -0.44 -3.87 -6.86
CA ASP A 119 0.08 -2.76 -7.66
C ASP A 119 0.72 -1.69 -6.77
N ILE A 120 1.89 -2.02 -6.25
CA ILE A 120 2.62 -1.17 -5.30
C ILE A 120 2.99 0.19 -5.92
N THR A 121 3.27 0.22 -7.22
CA THR A 121 3.63 1.46 -7.93
C THR A 121 2.47 2.46 -7.90
N ASN A 122 1.29 2.05 -8.32
CA ASN A 122 0.11 2.92 -8.27
C ASN A 122 -0.34 3.21 -6.84
N ALA A 123 -0.18 2.26 -5.91
CA ALA A 123 -0.45 2.48 -4.49
C ALA A 123 0.32 3.69 -3.96
N ILE A 124 1.64 3.72 -4.16
CA ILE A 124 2.49 4.85 -3.73
C ILE A 124 2.14 6.14 -4.47
N ILE A 125 1.88 6.09 -5.78
CA ILE A 125 1.49 7.27 -6.57
C ILE A 125 0.22 7.91 -6.01
N TYR A 126 -0.83 7.11 -5.76
CA TYR A 126 -2.09 7.62 -5.22
C TYR A 126 -1.93 8.15 -3.80
N LEU A 127 -1.22 7.44 -2.92
CA LEU A 127 -0.95 7.92 -1.56
C LEU A 127 -0.14 9.22 -1.55
N LYS A 128 0.82 9.39 -2.45
CA LYS A 128 1.58 10.64 -2.58
C LYS A 128 0.74 11.79 -3.15
N LYS A 129 -0.23 11.51 -4.01
CA LYS A 129 -1.23 12.50 -4.43
C LYS A 129 -2.10 12.94 -3.26
N ALA A 130 -2.60 11.98 -2.47
CA ALA A 130 -3.37 12.25 -1.26
C ALA A 130 -2.57 13.07 -0.23
N GLU A 131 -1.30 12.71 0.02
CA GLU A 131 -0.39 13.44 0.91
C GLU A 131 -0.23 14.89 0.48
N ARG A 132 0.07 15.13 -0.80
CA ARG A 132 0.23 16.49 -1.33
C ARG A 132 -1.01 17.35 -1.14
N LEU A 133 -2.19 16.80 -1.42
CA LEU A 133 -3.46 17.51 -1.23
C LEU A 133 -3.72 17.78 0.25
N ALA A 134 -3.55 16.78 1.11
CA ALA A 134 -3.76 16.92 2.54
C ALA A 134 -2.81 17.94 3.19
N LEU A 135 -1.59 18.11 2.66
CA LEU A 135 -0.62 19.10 3.11
C LEU A 135 -0.89 20.50 2.57
N SER A 136 -1.42 20.60 1.33
CA SER A 136 -1.71 21.90 0.70
C SER A 136 -2.99 22.56 1.23
N ASN A 137 -3.91 21.79 1.79
CA ASN A 137 -5.16 22.28 2.30
C ASN A 137 -4.94 23.15 3.55
N LYS A 138 -5.50 24.39 3.57
CA LYS A 138 -5.38 25.34 4.69
C LYS A 138 -5.92 24.78 6.02
N LYS A 139 -6.92 23.90 5.96
CA LYS A 139 -7.44 23.12 7.09
C LYS A 139 -6.80 21.72 7.05
N GLN A 140 -5.49 21.67 7.27
CA GLN A 140 -4.72 20.43 7.23
C GLN A 140 -5.49 19.26 7.88
N SER A 141 -5.88 18.26 7.07
CA SER A 141 -6.62 17.12 7.58
C SER A 141 -5.69 16.19 8.35
N THR A 142 -5.57 16.45 9.65
CA THR A 142 -4.76 15.63 10.58
C THR A 142 -5.09 14.14 10.46
N ARG A 143 -6.38 13.81 10.30
CA ARG A 143 -6.83 12.42 10.16
C ARG A 143 -6.40 11.80 8.82
N ALA A 144 -6.55 12.53 7.71
CA ALA A 144 -6.13 12.03 6.41
C ALA A 144 -4.62 11.81 6.37
N LEU A 145 -3.83 12.77 6.86
CA LEU A 145 -2.37 12.66 6.94
C LEU A 145 -1.92 11.45 7.78
N HIS A 146 -2.58 11.20 8.92
CA HIS A 146 -2.33 10.01 9.71
C HIS A 146 -2.46 8.74 8.87
N TYR A 147 -3.65 8.51 8.27
CA TYR A 147 -3.91 7.29 7.52
C TYR A 147 -3.01 7.14 6.27
N ILE A 148 -2.70 8.24 5.59
CA ILE A 148 -1.80 8.25 4.44
C ILE A 148 -0.39 7.79 4.85
N TYR A 149 0.17 8.40 5.90
CA TYR A 149 1.50 8.01 6.39
C TYR A 149 1.54 6.60 6.95
N GLN A 150 0.45 6.16 7.61
CA GLN A 150 0.31 4.79 8.09
C GLN A 150 0.33 3.78 6.91
N ALA A 151 -0.44 4.05 5.84
CA ALA A 151 -0.46 3.20 4.65
C ALA A 151 0.92 3.15 3.97
N ILE A 152 1.57 4.30 3.75
CA ILE A 152 2.91 4.34 3.16
C ILE A 152 3.92 3.58 4.04
N SER A 153 3.82 3.72 5.37
CA SER A 153 4.66 2.97 6.32
C SER A 153 4.46 1.47 6.18
N GLY A 154 3.20 1.02 6.07
CA GLY A 154 2.85 -0.40 5.87
C GLY A 154 3.45 -0.97 4.59
N ILE A 155 3.26 -0.29 3.47
CA ILE A 155 3.83 -0.67 2.17
C ILE A 155 5.36 -0.81 2.26
N ASN A 156 6.02 0.19 2.85
CA ASN A 156 7.48 0.16 3.02
C ASN A 156 7.93 -0.97 3.94
N HIS A 157 7.18 -1.26 5.00
CA HIS A 157 7.50 -2.37 5.91
C HIS A 157 7.41 -3.73 5.20
N VAL A 158 6.31 -3.97 4.44
CA VAL A 158 6.13 -5.19 3.65
C VAL A 158 7.21 -5.30 2.56
N GLY A 159 7.56 -4.19 1.93
CA GLY A 159 8.64 -4.08 0.95
C GLY A 159 10.05 -4.19 1.55
N LYS A 160 10.18 -4.36 2.88
CA LYS A 160 11.44 -4.41 3.63
C LYS A 160 12.27 -3.12 3.57
N GLU A 161 11.67 -2.01 3.18
CA GLU A 161 12.25 -0.67 3.22
C GLU A 161 12.06 -0.05 4.61
N PHE A 162 12.64 -0.72 5.62
CA PHE A 162 12.35 -0.44 7.03
C PHE A 162 12.70 0.99 7.47
N GLN A 163 13.71 1.63 6.88
CA GLN A 163 14.04 3.02 7.20
C GLN A 163 12.94 3.99 6.73
N LEU A 164 12.38 3.73 5.53
CA LEU A 164 11.23 4.50 5.02
C LEU A 164 9.96 4.18 5.82
N ALA A 165 9.77 2.93 6.22
CA ALA A 165 8.67 2.52 7.10
C ALA A 165 8.74 3.26 8.44
N LEU A 166 9.90 3.32 9.07
CA LEU A 166 10.12 4.04 10.32
C LEU A 166 9.91 5.55 10.16
N PHE A 167 10.40 6.15 9.06
CA PHE A 167 10.19 7.57 8.79
C PHE A 167 8.69 7.89 8.70
N ASN A 168 7.96 7.18 7.84
CA ASN A 168 6.52 7.40 7.64
C ASN A 168 5.71 7.01 8.89
N GLY A 169 6.07 5.92 9.59
CA GLY A 169 5.44 5.53 10.84
C GLY A 169 5.56 6.59 11.96
N LYS A 170 6.70 7.26 12.05
CA LYS A 170 6.87 8.40 12.98
C LYS A 170 6.00 9.59 12.60
N GLN A 171 5.83 9.87 11.30
CA GLN A 171 4.89 10.88 10.83
C GLN A 171 3.45 10.50 11.20
N ALA A 172 3.04 9.25 10.94
CA ALA A 172 1.73 8.75 11.34
C ALA A 172 1.49 8.95 12.84
N LEU A 173 2.42 8.50 13.69
CA LEU A 173 2.32 8.66 15.14
C LEU A 173 2.22 10.14 15.57
N ASN A 174 2.96 11.04 14.92
CA ASN A 174 2.86 12.48 15.21
C ASN A 174 1.44 13.02 14.96
N TYR A 175 0.79 12.59 13.87
CA TYR A 175 -0.60 12.95 13.59
C TYR A 175 -1.59 12.22 14.51
N ALA A 176 -1.35 10.97 14.86
CA ALA A 176 -2.14 10.20 15.83
C ALA A 176 -2.18 10.89 17.20
N LEU A 177 -1.05 11.38 17.67
CA LEU A 177 -0.95 12.13 18.92
C LEU A 177 -1.75 13.44 18.89
N LYS A 178 -1.79 14.14 17.73
CA LYS A 178 -2.62 15.34 17.55
C LYS A 178 -4.11 15.01 17.55
N LEU A 179 -4.50 13.82 17.05
CA LEU A 179 -5.89 13.32 17.10
C LEU A 179 -6.31 12.90 18.50
N ASN A 180 -5.36 12.63 19.38
CA ASN A 180 -5.59 12.15 20.75
C ASN A 180 -6.46 10.89 20.80
N ASP A 181 -6.33 10.02 19.80
CA ASP A 181 -7.08 8.76 19.68
C ASP A 181 -6.21 7.60 20.16
N SER A 182 -6.56 7.06 21.32
CA SER A 182 -5.78 6.01 21.98
C SER A 182 -5.65 4.73 21.15
N ILE A 183 -6.65 4.39 20.31
CA ILE A 183 -6.63 3.19 19.47
C ILE A 183 -5.62 3.36 18.35
N ILE A 184 -5.66 4.52 17.69
CA ILE A 184 -4.75 4.85 16.59
C ILE A 184 -3.31 4.96 17.12
N ILE A 185 -3.11 5.63 18.27
CA ILE A 185 -1.80 5.75 18.91
C ILE A 185 -1.23 4.37 19.25
N ALA A 186 -2.03 3.47 19.84
CA ALA A 186 -1.58 2.12 20.15
C ALA A 186 -1.15 1.36 18.89
N THR A 187 -1.90 1.48 17.81
CA THR A 187 -1.60 0.84 16.53
C THR A 187 -0.29 1.34 15.94
N ASP A 188 -0.07 2.66 15.90
CA ASP A 188 1.14 3.25 15.33
C ASP A 188 2.39 2.91 16.16
N LEU A 189 2.26 2.94 17.49
CA LEU A 189 3.35 2.52 18.38
C LEU A 189 3.72 1.05 18.16
N MET A 190 2.72 0.17 17.93
CA MET A 190 2.95 -1.24 17.63
C MET A 190 3.63 -1.42 16.26
N ASN A 191 3.21 -0.69 15.24
CA ASN A 191 3.81 -0.74 13.91
C ASN A 191 5.28 -0.27 13.93
N LEU A 192 5.58 0.77 14.70
CA LEU A 192 6.96 1.22 14.92
C LEU A 192 7.78 0.15 15.66
N ALA A 193 7.22 -0.47 16.69
CA ALA A 193 7.90 -1.56 17.40
C ALA A 193 8.23 -2.73 16.45
N ALA A 194 7.27 -3.12 15.60
CA ALA A 194 7.47 -4.16 14.58
C ALA A 194 8.57 -3.76 13.57
N SER A 195 8.57 -2.52 13.12
CA SER A 195 9.58 -2.01 12.17
C SER A 195 10.97 -1.93 12.79
N TYR A 196 11.08 -1.54 14.08
CA TYR A 196 12.35 -1.58 14.80
C TYR A 196 12.83 -3.01 15.04
N ASN A 197 11.93 -3.93 15.37
CA ASN A 197 12.29 -5.35 15.47
C ASN A 197 12.79 -5.92 14.13
N ALA A 198 12.19 -5.51 13.02
CA ALA A 198 12.59 -5.95 11.68
C ALA A 198 14.01 -5.49 11.27
N ILE A 199 14.57 -4.50 11.97
CA ILE A 199 15.97 -4.05 11.82
C ILE A 199 16.86 -4.46 13.00
N ASP A 200 16.43 -5.46 13.76
CA ASP A 200 17.10 -5.99 14.95
C ASP A 200 17.42 -4.95 16.05
N ASN A 201 16.69 -3.84 16.07
CA ASN A 201 16.80 -2.83 17.13
C ASN A 201 15.78 -3.12 18.22
N MET A 202 16.11 -4.11 19.06
CA MET A 202 15.22 -4.60 20.12
C MET A 202 14.96 -3.54 21.19
N ASP A 203 15.94 -2.72 21.54
CA ASP A 203 15.78 -1.65 22.53
C ASP A 203 14.71 -0.64 22.11
N SER A 204 14.75 -0.22 20.85
CA SER A 204 13.74 0.66 20.31
C SER A 204 12.38 -0.05 20.18
N ALA A 205 12.34 -1.32 19.77
CA ALA A 205 11.11 -2.09 19.71
C ALA A 205 10.45 -2.17 21.09
N GLN A 206 11.21 -2.49 22.13
CA GLN A 206 10.75 -2.54 23.52
C GLN A 206 10.30 -1.16 24.03
N TYR A 207 11.03 -0.09 23.70
CA TYR A 207 10.63 1.26 24.03
C TYR A 207 9.23 1.59 23.49
N PHE A 208 8.96 1.27 22.20
CA PHE A 208 7.66 1.53 21.59
C PHE A 208 6.56 0.62 22.15
N ILE A 209 6.86 -0.66 22.45
CA ILE A 209 5.93 -1.55 23.17
C ILE A 209 5.55 -0.94 24.51
N ASN A 210 6.52 -0.53 25.32
CA ASN A 210 6.26 0.04 26.64
C ASN A 210 5.42 1.33 26.57
N ARG A 211 5.63 2.16 25.55
CA ARG A 211 4.80 3.34 25.29
C ARG A 211 3.38 2.98 24.85
N MET A 212 3.20 1.87 24.18
CA MET A 212 1.90 1.42 23.67
C MET A 212 1.03 0.82 24.78
N LEU A 213 1.62 0.09 25.74
CA LEU A 213 0.89 -0.64 26.79
C LEU A 213 -0.17 0.20 27.52
N PRO A 214 0.06 1.49 27.90
CA PRO A 214 -0.94 2.33 28.54
C PRO A 214 -2.19 2.60 27.69
N TYR A 215 -2.10 2.51 26.39
CA TYR A 215 -3.22 2.75 25.45
C TYR A 215 -4.04 1.47 25.18
N LEU A 216 -3.49 0.27 25.47
CA LEU A 216 -4.18 -1.01 25.23
C LEU A 216 -5.57 -1.13 25.85
N PRO A 217 -5.85 -0.61 27.07
CA PRO A 217 -7.19 -0.70 27.64
C PRO A 217 -8.28 -0.03 26.80
N ALA A 218 -7.94 1.02 26.05
CA ALA A 218 -8.86 1.71 25.15
C ALA A 218 -9.11 0.95 23.83
N VAL A 219 -8.21 0.03 23.45
CA VAL A 219 -8.34 -0.76 22.23
C VAL A 219 -9.42 -1.83 22.43
N PRO A 220 -10.38 -1.98 21.48
CA PRO A 220 -11.37 -3.04 21.55
C PRO A 220 -10.72 -4.42 21.70
N GLU A 221 -11.32 -5.27 22.53
CA GLU A 221 -10.76 -6.57 22.92
C GLU A 221 -10.34 -7.41 21.72
N ARG A 222 -11.17 -7.46 20.68
CA ARG A 222 -10.88 -8.17 19.44
C ARG A 222 -9.60 -7.67 18.73
N GLN A 223 -9.31 -6.36 18.83
CA GLN A 223 -8.11 -5.77 18.23
C GLN A 223 -6.89 -5.92 19.13
N ARG A 224 -7.08 -5.91 20.47
CA ARG A 224 -6.01 -6.19 21.45
C ARG A 224 -5.34 -7.53 21.22
N THR A 225 -6.10 -8.52 20.76
CA THR A 225 -5.58 -9.85 20.39
C THR A 225 -4.42 -9.73 19.40
N ASN A 226 -4.55 -8.86 18.37
CA ASN A 226 -3.50 -8.65 17.40
C ASN A 226 -2.27 -7.96 18.02
N HIS A 227 -2.47 -6.97 18.89
CA HIS A 227 -1.37 -6.33 19.61
C HIS A 227 -0.61 -7.32 20.48
N TYR A 228 -1.31 -8.17 21.26
CA TYR A 228 -0.67 -9.20 22.04
C TYR A 228 0.11 -10.21 21.19
N CYS A 229 -0.47 -10.64 20.05
CA CYS A 229 0.22 -11.49 19.09
C CYS A 229 1.52 -10.85 18.60
N ASN A 230 1.46 -9.59 18.14
CA ASN A 230 2.62 -8.87 17.62
C ASN A 230 3.70 -8.67 18.69
N ILE A 231 3.33 -8.33 19.94
CA ILE A 231 4.30 -8.26 21.04
C ILE A 231 4.99 -9.62 21.23
N GLY A 232 4.20 -10.70 21.26
CA GLY A 232 4.75 -12.03 21.40
C GLY A 232 5.68 -12.44 20.26
N LEU A 233 5.35 -12.05 19.03
CA LEU A 233 6.19 -12.27 17.84
C LEU A 233 7.52 -11.50 17.92
N ILE A 234 7.52 -10.29 18.48
CA ILE A 234 8.74 -9.50 18.68
C ILE A 234 9.64 -10.19 19.73
N TYR A 235 9.07 -10.70 20.82
CA TYR A 235 9.86 -11.33 21.89
C TYR A 235 10.27 -12.79 21.62
N LYS A 236 9.66 -13.50 20.65
CA LYS A 236 9.84 -14.96 20.47
C LYS A 236 11.29 -15.42 20.24
N ASP A 237 12.14 -14.54 19.74
CA ASP A 237 13.54 -14.86 19.47
C ASP A 237 14.50 -14.33 20.55
N GLN A 238 13.98 -13.50 21.47
CA GLN A 238 14.76 -12.82 22.52
C GLN A 238 14.40 -13.28 23.93
N ASN A 239 13.13 -13.49 24.19
CA ASN A 239 12.64 -13.82 25.53
C ASN A 239 11.39 -14.72 25.44
N ASN A 240 11.61 -16.02 25.55
CA ASN A 240 10.56 -17.02 25.46
C ASN A 240 9.43 -16.81 26.49
N GLU A 241 9.75 -16.37 27.71
CA GLU A 241 8.74 -16.18 28.77
C GLU A 241 7.80 -15.01 28.43
N LEU A 242 8.36 -13.88 27.99
CA LEU A 242 7.54 -12.75 27.55
C LEU A 242 6.76 -13.10 26.26
N ALA A 243 7.38 -13.82 25.34
CA ALA A 243 6.70 -14.29 24.14
C ALA A 243 5.48 -15.15 24.50
N LYS A 244 5.67 -16.19 25.33
CA LYS A 244 4.57 -17.06 25.81
C LYS A 244 3.48 -16.25 26.49
N LYS A 245 3.84 -15.36 27.42
CA LYS A 245 2.90 -14.52 28.15
C LYS A 245 1.96 -13.74 27.23
N TYR A 246 2.51 -13.08 26.22
CA TYR A 246 1.70 -12.25 25.32
C TYR A 246 0.97 -13.08 24.27
N LEU A 247 1.57 -14.14 23.74
CA LEU A 247 0.90 -15.05 22.80
C LEU A 247 -0.28 -15.77 23.44
N GLN A 248 -0.14 -16.20 24.71
CA GLN A 248 -1.24 -16.79 25.49
C GLN A 248 -2.38 -15.79 25.65
N LYS A 249 -2.11 -14.55 26.05
CA LYS A 249 -3.13 -13.49 26.11
C LYS A 249 -3.84 -13.28 24.77
N SER A 250 -3.11 -13.44 23.65
CA SER A 250 -3.72 -13.32 22.33
C SER A 250 -4.73 -14.44 22.06
N VAL A 251 -4.44 -15.68 22.43
CA VAL A 251 -5.30 -16.83 22.16
C VAL A 251 -6.42 -17.03 23.18
N GLU A 252 -6.32 -16.44 24.38
CA GLU A 252 -7.37 -16.43 25.40
C GLU A 252 -8.62 -15.67 24.93
N VAL A 253 -8.42 -14.59 24.18
CA VAL A 253 -9.54 -13.73 23.71
C VAL A 253 -10.19 -14.30 22.46
N LYS A 254 -9.40 -14.77 21.50
CA LYS A 254 -9.87 -15.31 20.22
C LYS A 254 -8.85 -16.28 19.63
N LEU A 255 -9.35 -17.30 18.93
CA LEU A 255 -8.52 -18.17 18.08
C LEU A 255 -7.66 -17.32 17.13
N ASN A 256 -6.34 -17.44 17.31
CA ASN A 256 -5.36 -16.69 16.53
C ASN A 256 -4.26 -17.65 16.06
N ALA A 257 -4.40 -18.13 14.82
CA ALA A 257 -3.48 -19.12 14.27
C ALA A 257 -2.03 -18.59 14.17
N TYR A 258 -1.82 -17.26 14.00
CA TYR A 258 -0.48 -16.66 14.06
C TYR A 258 0.14 -16.81 15.44
N ALA A 259 -0.65 -16.59 16.51
CA ALA A 259 -0.19 -16.71 17.89
C ALA A 259 0.08 -18.19 18.24
N TYR A 260 -0.79 -19.12 17.84
CA TYR A 260 -0.55 -20.55 18.03
C TYR A 260 0.71 -21.02 17.32
N ARG A 261 0.93 -20.60 16.06
CA ARG A 261 2.16 -20.89 15.33
C ARG A 261 3.41 -20.38 16.06
N ALA A 262 3.34 -19.16 16.59
CA ALA A 262 4.46 -18.60 17.35
C ALA A 262 4.69 -19.32 18.67
N LEU A 263 3.63 -19.69 19.40
CA LEU A 263 3.72 -20.52 20.62
C LEU A 263 4.36 -21.88 20.31
N ALA A 264 3.93 -22.52 19.21
CA ALA A 264 4.50 -23.77 18.78
C ALA A 264 6.03 -23.66 18.54
N GLN A 265 6.45 -22.59 17.85
CA GLN A 265 7.88 -22.31 17.62
C GLN A 265 8.65 -22.11 18.93
N VAL A 266 8.05 -21.39 19.90
CA VAL A 266 8.69 -21.18 21.21
C VAL A 266 8.81 -22.51 21.96
N TYR A 267 7.75 -23.32 22.02
CA TYR A 267 7.80 -24.64 22.67
C TYR A 267 8.74 -25.62 21.98
N THR A 268 8.86 -25.55 20.64
CA THR A 268 9.87 -26.33 19.89
C THR A 268 11.28 -25.96 20.34
N LYS A 269 11.61 -24.65 20.43
CA LYS A 269 12.91 -24.18 20.94
C LYS A 269 13.19 -24.61 22.38
N GLU A 270 12.15 -24.71 23.22
CA GLU A 270 12.26 -25.18 24.60
C GLU A 270 12.35 -26.71 24.73
N GLY A 271 12.22 -27.44 23.62
CA GLY A 271 12.21 -28.91 23.62
C GLY A 271 10.91 -29.53 24.16
N ASN A 272 9.86 -28.72 24.40
CA ASN A 272 8.58 -29.19 24.87
C ASN A 272 7.70 -29.66 23.70
N LYS A 273 7.96 -30.89 23.26
CA LYS A 273 7.32 -31.48 22.07
C LYS A 273 5.79 -31.54 22.20
N GLU A 274 5.29 -31.98 23.34
CA GLU A 274 3.84 -32.13 23.56
C GLU A 274 3.08 -30.81 23.38
N LYS A 275 3.54 -29.74 24.01
CA LYS A 275 2.94 -28.41 23.85
C LYS A 275 3.19 -27.84 22.44
N ALA A 276 4.35 -28.08 21.85
CA ALA A 276 4.62 -27.65 20.49
C ALA A 276 3.64 -28.28 19.51
N ASP A 277 3.45 -29.59 19.57
CA ASP A 277 2.51 -30.32 18.71
C ASP A 277 1.06 -29.86 18.91
N GLU A 278 0.62 -29.67 20.17
CA GLU A 278 -0.70 -29.11 20.47
C GLU A 278 -0.89 -27.72 19.80
N MET A 279 0.11 -26.83 19.91
CA MET A 279 0.01 -25.49 19.33
C MET A 279 0.09 -25.52 17.81
N TRP A 280 0.89 -26.41 17.21
CA TRP A 280 0.91 -26.64 15.77
C TRP A 280 -0.46 -27.07 15.25
N HIS A 281 -1.12 -28.02 15.91
CA HIS A 281 -2.46 -28.47 15.53
C HIS A 281 -3.50 -27.34 15.61
N LYS A 282 -3.48 -26.55 16.70
CA LYS A 282 -4.36 -25.38 16.81
C LYS A 282 -4.08 -24.32 15.75
N ALA A 283 -2.83 -24.14 15.35
CA ALA A 283 -2.45 -23.22 14.28
C ALA A 283 -2.95 -23.67 12.89
N LEU A 284 -3.13 -24.98 12.67
CA LEU A 284 -3.66 -25.53 11.41
C LEU A 284 -5.17 -25.27 11.25
N ASP A 285 -5.90 -24.97 12.33
CA ASP A 285 -7.32 -24.62 12.27
C ASP A 285 -7.51 -23.19 11.73
N THR A 286 -7.15 -23.00 10.49
CA THR A 286 -7.29 -21.74 9.75
C THR A 286 -7.81 -22.00 8.35
N LYS A 287 -8.66 -21.09 7.87
CA LYS A 287 -9.13 -21.07 6.47
C LYS A 287 -8.15 -20.37 5.54
N ASP A 288 -7.21 -19.59 6.08
CA ASP A 288 -6.18 -18.90 5.33
C ASP A 288 -5.12 -19.89 4.85
N LEU A 289 -5.13 -20.20 3.55
CA LEU A 289 -4.19 -21.13 2.92
C LEU A 289 -2.74 -20.66 3.01
N SER A 290 -2.49 -19.36 2.97
CA SER A 290 -1.13 -18.78 3.11
C SER A 290 -0.59 -19.02 4.51
N LEU A 291 -1.40 -18.73 5.53
CA LEU A 291 -1.04 -19.00 6.91
C LEU A 291 -0.87 -20.50 7.15
N LYS A 292 -1.78 -21.33 6.63
CA LYS A 292 -1.70 -22.80 6.75
C LYS A 292 -0.39 -23.34 6.14
N ALA A 293 -0.01 -22.87 4.96
CA ALA A 293 1.26 -23.25 4.34
C ALA A 293 2.46 -22.85 5.22
N ASN A 294 2.42 -21.65 5.83
CA ASN A 294 3.48 -21.19 6.73
C ASN A 294 3.52 -21.98 8.06
N VAL A 295 2.38 -22.45 8.56
CA VAL A 295 2.30 -23.35 9.74
C VAL A 295 2.96 -24.68 9.38
N VAL A 296 2.56 -25.31 8.28
CA VAL A 296 3.12 -26.61 7.83
C VAL A 296 4.62 -26.51 7.59
N LYS A 297 5.09 -25.41 7.00
CA LYS A 297 6.54 -25.17 6.85
C LYS A 297 7.25 -25.02 8.19
N GLY A 298 6.60 -24.42 9.19
CA GLY A 298 7.14 -24.33 10.54
C GLY A 298 7.25 -25.72 11.21
N MET A 299 6.23 -26.57 11.00
CA MET A 299 6.25 -27.98 11.46
C MET A 299 7.38 -28.77 10.78
N ALA A 300 7.56 -28.60 9.46
CA ALA A 300 8.65 -29.25 8.73
C ALA A 300 10.02 -28.90 9.33
N LYS A 301 10.23 -27.60 9.63
CA LYS A 301 11.47 -27.13 10.28
C LYS A 301 11.64 -27.78 11.65
N ALA A 302 10.60 -27.86 12.46
CA ALA A 302 10.64 -28.51 13.78
C ALA A 302 11.03 -29.99 13.64
N LYS A 303 10.45 -30.73 12.67
CA LYS A 303 10.80 -32.12 12.41
C LYS A 303 12.23 -32.30 11.91
N THR A 304 12.75 -31.35 11.13
CA THR A 304 14.17 -31.33 10.74
C THR A 304 15.09 -31.17 11.96
N GLU A 305 14.74 -30.27 12.89
CA GLU A 305 15.50 -30.05 14.14
C GLU A 305 15.44 -31.28 15.07
N GLU A 306 14.35 -32.07 15.00
CA GLU A 306 14.22 -33.35 15.68
C GLU A 306 14.98 -34.51 15.03
N GLY A 307 15.52 -34.32 13.80
CA GLY A 307 16.17 -35.36 13.01
C GLY A 307 15.21 -36.26 12.24
N ASP A 308 13.90 -35.99 12.27
CA ASP A 308 12.90 -36.72 11.49
C ASP A 308 12.77 -36.12 10.09
N TYR A 309 13.77 -36.37 9.28
CA TYR A 309 13.86 -35.85 7.90
C TYR A 309 12.76 -36.38 6.99
N LYS A 310 12.19 -37.57 7.27
CA LYS A 310 11.10 -38.14 6.49
C LYS A 310 9.82 -37.34 6.70
N ALA A 311 9.42 -37.15 7.95
CA ALA A 311 8.25 -36.33 8.28
C ALA A 311 8.44 -34.87 7.83
N ALA A 312 9.65 -34.32 7.97
CA ALA A 312 9.96 -32.98 7.47
C ALA A 312 9.73 -32.85 5.97
N HIS A 313 10.19 -33.81 5.18
CA HIS A 313 10.01 -33.83 3.73
C HIS A 313 8.52 -33.95 3.33
N GLU A 314 7.75 -34.82 3.99
CA GLU A 314 6.31 -34.95 3.76
C GLU A 314 5.57 -33.64 4.03
N LEU A 315 5.94 -32.94 5.10
CA LEU A 315 5.38 -31.62 5.46
C LEU A 315 5.79 -30.54 4.44
N ASP A 316 7.03 -30.55 3.96
CA ASP A 316 7.47 -29.60 2.92
C ASP A 316 6.68 -29.80 1.60
N LEU A 317 6.42 -31.05 1.21
CA LEU A 317 5.56 -31.35 0.06
C LEU A 317 4.13 -30.83 0.28
N TRP A 318 3.58 -31.01 1.49
CA TRP A 318 2.27 -30.48 1.81
C TRP A 318 2.25 -28.94 1.78
N ALA A 319 3.25 -28.26 2.34
CA ALA A 319 3.39 -26.81 2.28
C ALA A 319 3.46 -26.30 0.84
N ALA A 320 4.19 -27.01 -0.04
CA ALA A 320 4.26 -26.69 -1.47
C ALA A 320 2.88 -26.85 -2.14
N ALA A 321 2.18 -27.94 -1.89
CA ALA A 321 0.83 -28.17 -2.43
C ALA A 321 -0.20 -27.11 -1.97
N LEU A 322 -0.09 -26.63 -0.73
CA LEU A 322 -0.93 -25.53 -0.24
C LEU A 322 -0.63 -24.22 -0.95
N LYS A 323 0.65 -23.93 -1.23
CA LYS A 323 1.04 -22.72 -2.00
C LYS A 323 0.55 -22.78 -3.44
N ASP A 324 0.63 -23.94 -4.07
CA ASP A 324 0.11 -24.17 -5.43
C ASP A 324 -1.42 -23.99 -5.47
N SER A 325 -2.10 -24.48 -4.43
CA SER A 325 -3.55 -24.28 -4.28
C SER A 325 -3.92 -22.81 -4.10
N LEU A 326 -3.16 -22.08 -3.29
CA LEU A 326 -3.32 -20.64 -3.09
C LEU A 326 -3.13 -19.88 -4.42
N HIS A 327 -2.07 -20.22 -5.16
CA HIS A 327 -1.79 -19.58 -6.45
C HIS A 327 -2.89 -19.84 -7.48
N ARG A 328 -3.41 -21.08 -7.52
CA ARG A 328 -4.57 -21.42 -8.38
C ARG A 328 -5.81 -20.64 -7.97
N GLN A 329 -6.13 -20.59 -6.68
CA GLN A 329 -7.27 -19.82 -6.18
C GLN A 329 -7.15 -18.33 -6.53
N GLN A 330 -5.99 -17.72 -6.34
CA GLN A 330 -5.76 -16.31 -6.72
C GLN A 330 -5.93 -16.07 -8.22
N LYS A 331 -5.44 -17.02 -9.06
CA LYS A 331 -5.62 -16.96 -10.50
C LYS A 331 -7.09 -17.08 -10.91
N GLU A 332 -7.81 -18.03 -10.31
CA GLU A 332 -9.25 -18.21 -10.55
C GLU A 332 -10.07 -17.00 -10.13
N GLU A 333 -9.78 -16.44 -8.94
CA GLU A 333 -10.44 -15.23 -8.46
C GLU A 333 -10.17 -14.02 -9.36
N ASN A 334 -8.93 -13.86 -9.84
CA ASN A 334 -8.59 -12.81 -10.80
C ASN A 334 -9.32 -12.97 -12.13
N LEU A 335 -9.36 -14.20 -12.66
CA LEU A 335 -10.10 -14.50 -13.91
C LEU A 335 -11.59 -14.23 -13.74
N LYS A 336 -12.18 -14.69 -12.62
CA LYS A 336 -13.59 -14.44 -12.32
C LYS A 336 -13.87 -12.95 -12.17
N GLY A 337 -13.03 -12.21 -11.46
CA GLY A 337 -13.13 -10.75 -11.34
C GLY A 337 -13.05 -10.03 -12.68
N GLN A 338 -12.14 -10.47 -13.57
CA GLN A 338 -12.04 -9.93 -14.93
C GLN A 338 -13.28 -10.25 -15.78
N GLN A 339 -13.81 -11.47 -15.66
CA GLN A 339 -15.05 -11.85 -16.37
C GLN A 339 -16.25 -11.02 -15.89
N GLU A 340 -16.42 -10.88 -14.56
CA GLU A 340 -17.49 -10.05 -13.99
C GLU A 340 -17.38 -8.58 -14.40
N LEU A 341 -16.15 -8.05 -14.49
CA LEU A 341 -15.91 -6.70 -14.99
C LEU A 341 -16.28 -6.59 -16.47
N PHE A 342 -15.86 -7.53 -17.29
CA PHE A 342 -16.18 -7.55 -18.72
C PHE A 342 -17.68 -7.67 -18.96
N GLU A 343 -18.38 -8.55 -18.21
CA GLU A 343 -19.85 -8.68 -18.30
C GLU A 343 -20.55 -7.37 -17.90
N LYS A 344 -20.09 -6.69 -16.85
CA LYS A 344 -20.60 -5.38 -16.45
C LYS A 344 -20.31 -4.29 -17.49
N GLU A 345 -19.12 -4.29 -18.08
CA GLU A 345 -18.79 -3.36 -19.17
C GLU A 345 -19.66 -3.61 -20.40
N LEU A 346 -19.87 -4.88 -20.76
CA LEU A 346 -20.73 -5.27 -21.87
C LEU A 346 -22.20 -4.87 -21.62
N ALA A 347 -22.69 -5.11 -20.40
CA ALA A 347 -24.04 -4.68 -20.00
C ALA A 347 -24.19 -3.15 -20.04
N ASN A 348 -23.17 -2.41 -19.57
CA ASN A 348 -23.14 -0.96 -19.62
C ASN A 348 -23.06 -0.42 -21.07
N GLU A 349 -22.29 -1.09 -21.95
CA GLU A 349 -22.27 -0.75 -23.39
C GLU A 349 -23.65 -0.97 -24.03
N GLN A 350 -24.27 -2.12 -23.78
CA GLN A 350 -25.61 -2.40 -24.27
C GLN A 350 -26.65 -1.38 -23.73
N LEU A 351 -26.52 -0.98 -22.48
CA LEU A 351 -27.39 0.05 -21.88
C LEU A 351 -27.13 1.42 -22.54
N ARG A 352 -25.88 1.80 -22.73
CA ARG A 352 -25.48 3.02 -23.47
C ARG A 352 -25.98 3.02 -24.89
N GLU A 353 -25.90 1.89 -25.60
CA GLU A 353 -26.48 1.76 -26.94
C GLU A 353 -28.00 1.92 -26.93
N LYS A 354 -28.71 1.30 -25.96
CA LYS A 354 -30.18 1.47 -25.82
C LYS A 354 -30.54 2.91 -25.53
N HIS A 355 -29.84 3.54 -24.60
CA HIS A 355 -30.07 4.97 -24.27
C HIS A 355 -29.66 5.87 -25.44
N GLY A 356 -28.54 5.55 -26.13
CA GLY A 356 -28.14 6.26 -27.34
C GLY A 356 -29.18 6.16 -28.44
N ARG A 357 -29.73 4.98 -28.70
CA ARG A 357 -30.84 4.78 -29.67
C ARG A 357 -32.09 5.54 -29.26
N ALA A 358 -32.48 5.47 -27.98
CA ALA A 358 -33.61 6.23 -27.47
C ALA A 358 -33.40 7.76 -27.56
N ALA A 359 -32.20 8.23 -27.21
CA ALA A 359 -31.81 9.64 -27.36
C ALA A 359 -31.83 10.09 -28.83
N TRP A 360 -31.36 9.25 -29.76
CA TRP A 360 -31.46 9.53 -31.20
C TRP A 360 -32.90 9.56 -31.69
N VAL A 361 -33.80 8.68 -31.23
CA VAL A 361 -35.22 8.70 -31.56
C VAL A 361 -35.88 9.97 -31.01
N ILE A 362 -35.62 10.34 -29.77
CA ILE A 362 -36.12 11.58 -29.17
C ILE A 362 -35.56 12.81 -29.90
N ALA A 363 -34.25 12.82 -30.19
CA ALA A 363 -33.62 13.88 -30.96
C ALA A 363 -34.20 13.99 -32.38
N ALA A 364 -34.49 12.87 -33.05
CA ALA A 364 -35.12 12.85 -34.36
C ALA A 364 -36.57 13.35 -34.31
N LEU A 365 -37.33 13.00 -33.27
CA LEU A 365 -38.69 13.52 -33.05
C LEU A 365 -38.67 15.03 -32.73
N LEU A 366 -37.74 15.48 -31.88
CA LEU A 366 -37.55 16.90 -31.59
C LEU A 366 -37.06 17.69 -32.81
N LEU A 367 -36.16 17.11 -33.61
CA LEU A 367 -35.70 17.67 -34.86
C LEU A 367 -36.85 17.76 -35.90
N SER A 368 -37.72 16.75 -35.99
CA SER A 368 -38.87 16.77 -36.89
C SER A 368 -39.89 17.84 -36.47
N VAL A 369 -40.14 18.00 -35.15
CA VAL A 369 -40.99 19.08 -34.62
C VAL A 369 -40.32 20.45 -34.83
N ALA A 370 -39.01 20.55 -34.61
CA ALA A 370 -38.23 21.78 -34.83
C ALA A 370 -38.18 22.15 -36.31
N ILE A 371 -38.01 21.17 -37.20
CA ILE A 371 -38.01 21.39 -38.67
C ILE A 371 -39.41 21.87 -39.10
N LEU A 372 -40.48 21.26 -38.60
CA LEU A 372 -41.85 21.72 -38.87
C LEU A 372 -42.12 23.15 -38.33
N ALA A 373 -41.61 23.44 -37.14
CA ALA A 373 -41.73 24.76 -36.52
C ALA A 373 -40.89 25.81 -37.27
N ILE A 374 -39.67 25.44 -37.67
CA ILE A 374 -38.75 26.30 -38.43
C ILE A 374 -39.29 26.53 -39.86
N TRP A 375 -39.80 25.49 -40.52
CA TRP A 375 -40.36 25.57 -41.87
C TRP A 375 -41.58 26.48 -41.90
N THR A 376 -42.40 26.51 -40.85
CA THR A 376 -43.60 27.36 -40.73
C THR A 376 -43.30 28.82 -40.33
N VAL A 377 -42.18 29.07 -39.65
CA VAL A 377 -41.88 30.42 -39.09
C VAL A 377 -40.76 31.16 -39.84
N ARG A 378 -39.88 30.47 -40.54
CA ARG A 378 -38.63 31.10 -40.98
C ARG A 378 -38.32 31.04 -42.50
N LYS A 379 -39.27 31.19 -43.36
CA LYS A 379 -39.02 31.05 -44.78
C LYS A 379 -38.10 32.14 -45.42
N LYS A 380 -37.61 33.13 -44.73
CA LYS A 380 -36.82 34.16 -45.46
C LYS A 380 -35.72 34.96 -44.75
N ARG A 381 -35.48 34.91 -43.43
CA ARG A 381 -34.61 36.01 -42.89
C ARG A 381 -33.39 35.65 -42.02
N ASN A 382 -33.14 34.44 -41.62
CA ASN A 382 -32.11 34.22 -40.56
C ASN A 382 -30.95 33.26 -40.89
N ASN A 383 -30.92 32.63 -42.06
CA ASN A 383 -29.86 31.63 -42.36
C ASN A 383 -28.43 32.23 -42.52
N ARG A 384 -28.31 33.49 -42.94
CA ARG A 384 -26.97 34.10 -43.13
C ARG A 384 -26.30 34.56 -41.82
N ARG A 385 -27.08 35.01 -40.83
CA ARG A 385 -26.46 35.49 -39.56
C ARG A 385 -26.03 34.34 -38.62
N ARG A 386 -26.74 33.18 -38.70
CA ARG A 386 -26.38 32.02 -37.89
C ARG A 386 -25.17 31.26 -38.39
N MET A 387 -24.98 31.24 -39.73
CA MET A 387 -23.80 30.56 -40.30
C MET A 387 -22.49 31.29 -39.94
N ALA A 388 -22.52 32.62 -39.93
CA ALA A 388 -21.34 33.41 -39.55
C ALA A 388 -20.99 33.25 -38.06
N ALA A 389 -22.02 33.24 -37.15
CA ALA A 389 -21.79 33.06 -35.73
C ALA A 389 -21.32 31.63 -35.37
N MET A 390 -21.82 30.62 -36.11
CA MET A 390 -21.43 29.23 -35.92
C MET A 390 -20.02 28.94 -36.45
N SER A 391 -19.60 29.65 -37.54
CA SER A 391 -18.23 29.53 -38.02
C SER A 391 -17.21 30.16 -37.05
N GLU A 392 -17.59 31.27 -36.43
CA GLU A 392 -16.76 31.95 -35.43
C GLU A 392 -16.59 31.13 -34.15
N GLU A 393 -17.69 30.45 -33.72
CA GLU A 393 -17.64 29.56 -32.53
C GLU A 393 -16.84 28.27 -32.78
N LEU A 394 -16.92 27.74 -34.03
CA LEU A 394 -16.10 26.60 -34.45
C LEU A 394 -14.62 26.97 -34.50
N GLU A 395 -14.30 28.19 -34.98
CA GLU A 395 -12.92 28.68 -35.03
C GLU A 395 -12.33 28.87 -33.61
N GLN A 396 -13.16 29.34 -32.65
CA GLN A 396 -12.73 29.46 -31.25
C GLN A 396 -12.52 28.08 -30.58
N LYS A 397 -13.42 27.11 -30.85
CA LYS A 397 -13.27 25.74 -30.34
C LYS A 397 -12.10 25.00 -30.97
N ALA A 398 -11.83 25.25 -32.26
CA ALA A 398 -10.65 24.70 -32.94
C ALA A 398 -9.35 25.22 -32.31
N ARG A 399 -9.27 26.52 -31.99
CA ARG A 399 -8.11 27.13 -31.30
C ARG A 399 -7.95 26.57 -29.88
N ALA A 400 -9.06 26.34 -29.16
CA ALA A 400 -9.01 25.74 -27.83
C ALA A 400 -8.57 24.26 -27.85
N MET A 401 -9.00 23.49 -28.86
CA MET A 401 -8.52 22.12 -29.07
C MET A 401 -7.04 22.05 -29.44
N GLU A 402 -6.58 23.00 -30.23
CA GLU A 402 -5.16 23.09 -30.64
C GLU A 402 -4.27 23.42 -29.43
N GLN A 403 -4.75 24.29 -28.51
CA GLN A 403 -4.05 24.58 -27.26
C GLN A 403 -3.99 23.35 -26.34
N LEU A 404 -5.10 22.62 -26.18
CA LEU A 404 -5.14 21.37 -25.41
C LEU A 404 -4.25 20.27 -25.99
N GLN A 405 -4.14 20.20 -27.33
CA GLN A 405 -3.22 19.27 -27.98
C GLN A 405 -1.75 19.63 -27.71
N GLN A 406 -1.40 20.92 -27.74
CA GLN A 406 -0.04 21.37 -27.42
C GLN A 406 0.33 21.10 -25.95
N GLU A 407 -0.64 21.28 -25.03
CA GLU A 407 -0.44 20.99 -23.61
C GLU A 407 -0.27 19.49 -23.36
N ASN A 408 -1.06 18.65 -24.02
CA ASN A 408 -0.91 17.19 -23.97
C ASN A 408 0.41 16.67 -24.55
N GLU A 409 0.88 17.27 -25.67
CA GLU A 409 2.21 16.93 -26.21
C GLU A 409 3.35 17.36 -25.26
N SER A 410 3.18 18.51 -24.60
CA SER A 410 4.14 18.96 -23.57
C SER A 410 4.19 18.01 -22.39
N ASN A 411 3.02 17.61 -21.89
CA ASN A 411 2.90 16.66 -20.79
C ASN A 411 3.46 15.28 -21.16
N LYS A 412 3.21 14.82 -22.40
CA LYS A 412 3.80 13.58 -22.92
C LYS A 412 5.33 13.66 -22.99
N LYS A 413 5.89 14.78 -23.43
CA LYS A 413 7.35 14.99 -23.45
C LYS A 413 7.96 15.02 -22.04
N GLN A 414 7.23 15.53 -21.04
CA GLN A 414 7.65 15.48 -19.64
C GLN A 414 7.62 14.04 -19.08
N LEU A 415 6.57 13.29 -19.40
CA LEU A 415 6.45 11.87 -19.01
C LEU A 415 7.58 11.03 -19.62
N ASP A 416 7.90 11.26 -20.91
CA ASP A 416 8.98 10.55 -21.60
C ASP A 416 10.38 10.92 -21.06
N ARG A 417 10.55 12.12 -20.49
CA ARG A 417 11.80 12.51 -19.79
C ARG A 417 11.91 11.79 -18.45
N LEU A 418 10.85 11.83 -17.64
CA LEU A 418 10.80 11.13 -16.35
C LEU A 418 11.00 9.62 -16.49
N SER A 419 10.41 9.02 -17.53
CA SER A 419 10.60 7.59 -17.83
C SER A 419 12.05 7.26 -18.21
N ARG A 420 12.72 8.14 -18.98
CA ARG A 420 14.14 7.96 -19.32
C ARG A 420 15.07 8.14 -18.13
N ASP A 421 14.76 9.08 -17.24
CA ASP A 421 15.53 9.30 -16.02
C ASP A 421 15.40 8.12 -15.06
N MET A 422 14.19 7.51 -14.93
CA MET A 422 13.97 6.29 -14.16
C MET A 422 14.75 5.10 -14.70
N THR A 423 14.68 4.85 -16.00
CA THR A 423 15.45 3.75 -16.63
C THR A 423 16.96 3.94 -16.50
N GLY A 424 17.44 5.19 -16.55
CA GLY A 424 18.84 5.50 -16.29
C GLY A 424 19.29 5.23 -14.84
N PHE A 425 18.38 5.43 -13.88
CA PHE A 425 18.63 5.15 -12.47
C PHE A 425 18.64 3.64 -12.18
N GLU A 426 17.71 2.89 -12.75
CA GLU A 426 17.65 1.43 -12.65
C GLU A 426 18.88 0.77 -13.26
N GLN A 427 19.28 1.16 -14.46
CA GLN A 427 20.48 0.64 -15.12
C GLN A 427 21.77 0.96 -14.35
N LYS A 428 21.83 2.11 -13.68
CA LYS A 428 23.00 2.47 -12.87
C LYS A 428 23.06 1.64 -11.60
N HIS A 429 21.91 1.37 -10.98
CA HIS A 429 21.82 0.53 -9.79
C HIS A 429 22.15 -0.94 -10.10
N GLU A 430 21.63 -1.45 -11.22
CA GLU A 430 21.89 -2.80 -11.70
C GLU A 430 23.38 -3.02 -12.04
N LYS A 431 24.02 -2.02 -12.64
CA LYS A 431 25.46 -2.03 -12.90
C LYS A 431 26.31 -2.10 -11.63
N LEU A 432 25.95 -1.33 -10.60
CA LEU A 432 26.65 -1.31 -9.32
C LEU A 432 26.52 -2.67 -8.60
N LEU A 433 25.36 -3.30 -8.66
CA LEU A 433 25.10 -4.61 -8.09
C LEU A 433 25.85 -5.72 -8.86
N ALA A 434 25.82 -5.67 -10.19
CA ALA A 434 26.55 -6.63 -11.03
C ALA A 434 28.07 -6.56 -10.80
N GLU A 435 28.62 -5.36 -10.64
CA GLU A 435 30.05 -5.20 -10.31
C GLU A 435 30.35 -5.73 -8.90
N GLY A 436 29.49 -5.44 -7.92
CA GLY A 436 29.61 -5.99 -6.57
C GLY A 436 29.54 -7.51 -6.54
N GLN A 437 28.64 -8.12 -7.32
CA GLN A 437 28.53 -9.56 -7.49
C GLN A 437 29.82 -10.16 -8.06
N ARG A 438 30.35 -9.60 -9.13
CA ARG A 438 31.58 -10.03 -9.76
C ARG A 438 32.78 -10.02 -8.77
N LEU A 439 32.84 -8.95 -7.97
CA LEU A 439 33.89 -8.81 -6.94
C LEU A 439 33.74 -9.85 -5.83
N TYR A 440 32.49 -10.12 -5.41
CA TYR A 440 32.18 -11.17 -4.44
C TYR A 440 32.56 -12.56 -4.94
N GLU A 441 32.16 -12.91 -6.15
CA GLU A 441 32.49 -14.19 -6.79
C GLU A 441 34.01 -14.33 -7.00
N SER A 442 34.73 -13.23 -7.30
CA SER A 442 36.17 -13.25 -7.47
C SER A 442 36.92 -13.71 -6.21
N ILE A 443 36.38 -13.43 -5.04
CA ILE A 443 36.94 -13.85 -3.75
C ILE A 443 36.44 -15.24 -3.37
N THR A 444 35.12 -15.46 -3.43
CA THR A 444 34.47 -16.64 -2.86
C THR A 444 34.60 -17.88 -3.73
N VAL A 445 34.54 -17.72 -5.05
CA VAL A 445 34.56 -18.84 -6.01
C VAL A 445 35.94 -19.04 -6.60
N ASN A 446 36.60 -17.93 -6.92
CA ASN A 446 37.88 -17.99 -7.68
C ASN A 446 39.11 -17.86 -6.79
N GLY A 447 38.99 -17.75 -5.47
CA GLY A 447 40.10 -17.62 -4.53
C GLY A 447 41.02 -16.43 -4.81
N GLY A 448 40.48 -15.38 -5.42
CA GLY A 448 41.18 -14.17 -5.81
C GLY A 448 41.58 -13.29 -4.63
N ASN A 449 42.24 -12.18 -4.95
CA ASN A 449 42.64 -11.19 -3.95
C ASN A 449 42.31 -9.76 -4.39
N THR A 450 42.43 -8.81 -3.47
CA THR A 450 42.03 -7.42 -3.68
C THR A 450 43.13 -6.47 -4.14
N VAL A 451 44.26 -7.00 -4.68
CA VAL A 451 45.44 -6.19 -5.10
C VAL A 451 45.05 -5.07 -6.07
N LYS A 452 44.12 -5.36 -6.97
CA LYS A 452 43.69 -4.42 -8.02
C LYS A 452 42.42 -3.64 -7.66
N TRP A 453 41.87 -3.83 -6.45
CA TRP A 453 40.65 -3.19 -6.06
C TRP A 453 40.83 -1.70 -5.76
N THR A 454 40.00 -0.89 -6.34
CA THR A 454 39.85 0.54 -6.03
C THR A 454 39.02 0.75 -4.77
N LYS A 455 38.91 1.98 -4.31
CA LYS A 455 38.02 2.33 -3.21
C LYS A 455 36.56 2.02 -3.53
N ASP A 456 36.17 2.22 -4.79
CA ASP A 456 34.79 1.98 -5.27
C ASP A 456 34.51 0.48 -5.37
N ASP A 457 35.48 -0.35 -5.76
CA ASP A 457 35.35 -1.82 -5.76
C ASP A 457 35.03 -2.35 -4.36
N PHE A 458 35.71 -1.86 -3.34
CA PHE A 458 35.41 -2.22 -1.96
C PHE A 458 34.01 -1.78 -1.55
N ALA A 459 33.54 -0.61 -2.02
CA ALA A 459 32.19 -0.13 -1.75
C ALA A 459 31.13 -0.97 -2.46
N HIS A 460 31.35 -1.35 -3.73
CA HIS A 460 30.45 -2.21 -4.50
C HIS A 460 30.36 -3.62 -3.91
N PHE A 461 31.47 -4.17 -3.46
CA PHE A 461 31.52 -5.45 -2.76
C PHE A 461 30.64 -5.40 -1.47
N VAL A 462 30.84 -4.38 -0.64
CA VAL A 462 30.05 -4.19 0.60
C VAL A 462 28.56 -4.02 0.28
N LEU A 463 28.23 -3.24 -0.77
CA LEU A 463 26.86 -3.04 -1.21
C LEU A 463 26.19 -4.35 -1.66
N TYR A 464 26.90 -5.16 -2.42
CA TYR A 464 26.41 -6.47 -2.86
C TYR A 464 26.26 -7.44 -1.68
N TYR A 465 27.26 -7.50 -0.80
CA TYR A 465 27.20 -8.36 0.39
C TYR A 465 26.01 -8.01 1.31
N LYS A 466 25.67 -6.72 1.39
CA LYS A 466 24.51 -6.21 2.15
C LYS A 466 23.18 -6.81 1.67
N LEU A 467 23.05 -7.23 0.41
CA LEU A 467 21.83 -7.86 -0.11
C LEU A 467 21.59 -9.25 0.48
N GLY A 468 22.64 -10.04 0.59
CA GLY A 468 22.56 -11.40 1.15
C GLY A 468 22.63 -11.45 2.68
N HIS A 469 23.35 -10.47 3.27
CA HIS A 469 23.65 -10.39 4.71
C HIS A 469 23.33 -9.01 5.28
N PRO A 470 22.08 -8.50 5.14
CA PRO A 470 21.73 -7.14 5.53
C PRO A 470 21.90 -6.89 7.02
N GLU A 471 21.64 -7.90 7.84
CA GLU A 471 21.77 -7.83 9.30
C GLU A 471 23.22 -7.60 9.73
N PHE A 472 24.14 -8.39 9.18
CA PHE A 472 25.57 -8.27 9.50
C PHE A 472 26.13 -6.90 9.07
N VAL A 473 25.88 -6.48 7.84
CA VAL A 473 26.40 -5.19 7.36
C VAL A 473 25.81 -4.03 8.15
N ARG A 474 24.55 -4.12 8.56
CA ARG A 474 23.90 -3.13 9.43
C ARG A 474 24.52 -3.10 10.82
N HIS A 475 24.80 -4.29 11.41
CA HIS A 475 25.53 -4.40 12.68
C HIS A 475 26.88 -3.69 12.58
N VAL A 476 27.66 -3.99 11.53
CA VAL A 476 28.95 -3.33 11.27
C VAL A 476 28.80 -1.81 11.07
N GLU A 477 27.70 -1.34 10.46
CA GLU A 477 27.44 0.09 10.26
C GLU A 477 27.00 0.81 11.54
N ASN A 478 26.38 0.10 12.49
CA ASN A 478 25.89 0.68 13.74
C ASN A 478 26.92 0.62 14.87
N ASP A 479 27.72 -0.43 14.92
CA ASP A 479 28.62 -0.68 16.07
C ASP A 479 30.01 -0.09 15.88
N TYR A 480 30.33 0.39 14.68
CA TYR A 480 31.62 0.96 14.37
C TYR A 480 31.48 2.32 13.70
N ASP A 481 32.25 3.29 14.20
CA ASP A 481 32.30 4.64 13.66
C ASP A 481 33.21 4.70 12.41
N GLU A 482 32.68 5.30 11.32
CA GLU A 482 33.44 5.67 10.12
C GLU A 482 34.37 4.58 9.54
N LEU A 483 33.91 3.35 9.44
CA LEU A 483 34.64 2.32 8.74
C LEU A 483 34.72 2.59 7.24
N THR A 484 35.94 2.56 6.69
CA THR A 484 36.13 2.60 5.24
C THR A 484 35.56 1.34 4.58
N PRO A 485 35.15 1.38 3.29
CA PRO A 485 34.68 0.19 2.58
C PRO A 485 35.65 -1.00 2.68
N ARG A 486 36.97 -0.74 2.66
CA ARG A 486 37.98 -1.76 2.83
C ARG A 486 37.97 -2.37 4.25
N GLN A 487 37.73 -1.57 5.28
CA GLN A 487 37.60 -2.06 6.65
C GLN A 487 36.29 -2.84 6.85
N LYS A 488 35.20 -2.41 6.22
CA LYS A 488 33.96 -3.19 6.19
C LYS A 488 34.17 -4.53 5.49
N THR A 489 34.87 -4.54 4.36
CA THR A 489 35.26 -5.78 3.66
C THR A 489 36.09 -6.68 4.56
N PHE A 490 37.03 -6.13 5.33
CA PHE A 490 37.84 -6.93 6.28
C PHE A 490 36.93 -7.66 7.29
N LEU A 491 35.92 -7.03 7.84
CA LEU A 491 34.95 -7.67 8.75
C LEU A 491 34.07 -8.68 8.02
N ILE A 492 33.63 -8.37 6.81
CA ILE A 492 32.84 -9.26 5.97
C ILE A 492 33.56 -10.58 5.69
N LEU A 493 34.84 -10.54 5.41
CA LEU A 493 35.64 -11.77 5.17
C LEU A 493 35.63 -12.69 6.39
N TYR A 494 35.66 -12.15 7.60
CA TYR A 494 35.50 -12.97 8.82
C TYR A 494 34.07 -13.47 9.00
N ASP A 495 33.06 -12.69 8.68
CA ASP A 495 31.68 -13.14 8.68
C ASP A 495 31.45 -14.29 7.68
N MET A 496 32.19 -14.30 6.59
CA MET A 496 32.21 -15.40 5.62
C MET A 496 32.99 -16.63 6.11
N GLY A 497 33.51 -16.64 7.32
CA GLY A 497 34.23 -17.75 7.93
C GLY A 497 35.68 -17.88 7.52
N MET A 498 36.31 -16.85 6.95
CA MET A 498 37.70 -16.87 6.54
C MET A 498 38.66 -16.78 7.72
N THR A 499 39.69 -17.59 7.69
CA THR A 499 40.78 -17.57 8.69
C THR A 499 41.69 -16.35 8.51
N ASP A 500 42.52 -16.07 9.50
CA ASP A 500 43.55 -15.00 9.41
C ASP A 500 44.43 -15.16 8.17
N GLU A 501 44.78 -16.40 7.81
CA GLU A 501 45.58 -16.72 6.62
C GLU A 501 44.83 -16.42 5.31
N ASP A 502 43.53 -16.73 5.27
CA ASP A 502 42.69 -16.43 4.12
C ASP A 502 42.50 -14.93 3.94
N VAL A 503 42.30 -14.20 5.03
CA VAL A 503 42.17 -12.74 5.02
C VAL A 503 43.49 -12.07 4.60
N MET A 504 44.61 -12.57 5.07
CA MET A 504 45.92 -12.11 4.61
C MET A 504 46.09 -12.30 3.11
N ARG A 505 45.76 -13.47 2.57
CA ARG A 505 45.82 -13.77 1.14
C ARG A 505 44.86 -12.90 0.33
N THR A 506 43.65 -12.77 0.77
CA THR A 506 42.57 -12.06 0.05
C THR A 506 42.79 -10.55 0.03
N LEU A 507 43.12 -9.93 1.15
CA LEU A 507 43.38 -8.49 1.24
C LEU A 507 44.84 -8.10 0.97
N VAL A 508 45.69 -9.10 0.72
CA VAL A 508 47.12 -8.94 0.50
C VAL A 508 47.77 -8.17 1.67
N LEU A 509 47.60 -8.74 2.85
CA LEU A 509 48.09 -8.16 4.10
C LEU A 509 49.16 -9.05 4.70
N THR A 510 50.08 -8.46 5.46
CA THR A 510 50.98 -9.18 6.35
C THR A 510 50.29 -9.49 7.67
N GLU A 511 50.79 -10.46 8.43
CA GLU A 511 50.25 -10.79 9.75
C GLU A 511 50.21 -9.56 10.69
N SER A 512 51.26 -8.75 10.65
CA SER A 512 51.34 -7.48 11.39
C SER A 512 50.24 -6.49 10.94
N SER A 513 49.95 -6.47 9.64
CA SER A 513 48.90 -5.63 9.07
C SER A 513 47.47 -6.11 9.47
N VAL A 514 47.27 -7.41 9.56
CA VAL A 514 46.02 -7.99 10.05
C VAL A 514 45.79 -7.61 11.51
N ARG A 515 46.80 -7.79 12.37
CA ARG A 515 46.76 -7.37 13.78
C ARG A 515 46.50 -5.88 13.90
N ALA A 516 47.15 -5.04 13.11
CA ALA A 516 46.98 -3.61 13.10
C ALA A 516 45.55 -3.21 12.65
N ASN A 517 44.99 -3.90 11.64
CA ASN A 517 43.59 -3.66 11.22
C ASN A 517 42.58 -4.08 12.30
N LYS A 518 42.77 -5.25 12.93
CA LYS A 518 41.92 -5.69 14.06
C LYS A 518 41.95 -4.64 15.18
N THR A 519 43.13 -4.12 15.55
CA THR A 519 43.26 -3.07 16.58
C THR A 519 42.58 -1.74 16.15
N ARG A 520 42.80 -1.32 14.90
CA ARG A 520 42.16 -0.07 14.38
C ARG A 520 40.65 -0.16 14.29
N ILE A 521 40.14 -1.31 13.88
CA ILE A 521 38.71 -1.53 13.79
C ILE A 521 38.11 -1.59 15.18
N LYS A 522 38.75 -2.31 16.11
CA LYS A 522 38.32 -2.34 17.52
C LYS A 522 38.33 -0.95 18.16
N GLY A 523 39.30 -0.11 17.85
CA GLY A 523 39.34 1.27 18.32
C GLY A 523 38.25 2.21 17.71
N LYS A 524 37.47 1.71 16.73
CA LYS A 524 36.31 2.38 16.12
C LYS A 524 34.97 1.84 16.62
N GLU A 525 34.97 0.86 17.50
CA GLU A 525 33.79 0.30 18.12
C GLU A 525 33.13 1.32 19.06
N VAL A 526 31.87 1.57 18.88
CA VAL A 526 31.12 2.66 19.57
C VAL A 526 31.06 2.43 21.08
N GLY A 527 31.23 1.17 21.56
CA GLY A 527 31.16 0.79 22.97
C GLY A 527 32.42 1.05 23.80
N GLU A 528 33.63 1.11 23.20
CA GLU A 528 34.91 1.25 23.97
C GLU A 528 35.31 2.71 24.23
N ARG A 529 34.78 3.70 23.50
CA ARG A 529 35.11 5.14 23.73
C ARG A 529 34.57 5.72 25.01
N GLN A 530 33.60 5.08 25.67
CA GLN A 530 33.07 5.57 26.95
C GLN A 530 33.88 5.14 28.17
N GLN A 531 34.85 4.19 28.03
CA GLN A 531 35.68 3.76 29.15
C GLN A 531 37.07 4.40 29.21
N SER A 532 37.53 5.12 28.17
CA SER A 532 38.86 5.76 28.18
C SER A 532 38.83 7.26 28.57
N CYS A 533 37.69 7.82 28.96
CA CYS A 533 37.52 9.15 29.48
C CYS A 533 36.90 9.15 30.91
N ARG A 534 37.36 8.24 31.76
CA ARG A 534 37.23 8.33 33.23
C ARG A 534 38.56 8.19 33.91
#